data_1186fed46951a57bdea0cfe492ab7239
#
_entry.id   1186fed46951a57bdea0cfe492ab7239
#
_cell.length_a   1.000
_cell.length_b   1.000
_cell.length_c   1.000
_cell.angle_alpha   90.00
_cell.angle_beta   90.00
_cell.angle_gamma   90.00
#
_symmetry.space_group_name_H-M   'P 1'
#
loop_
_entity.id
_entity.type
_entity.pdbx_description
1 polymer ?
#
loop_
_entity_poly.entity_id
_entity_poly.type
_entity_poly.pdbx_seq_one_letter_code
_entity_poly.pdbx_strand_id
1 'polypeptide(L)'
;MNELIPEGFRELPVGDDFVGLIGPLWFKAEGEKLRVGLPLEKRHGNPMGWAHGGLLVTVADMVMGAGSGHATGIRWPHPTVSLSTEFVRGARLGQWLEGTARVARRTLNFCFCSCDLMCGGEIVLVASGVFKVPDIDRIPEAMRAKVMGKWE
;
A
#
# COMPACT_ATOMS: atom_id res chain seq x y z
N MET A 1 7.61 19.19 8.82
CA MET A 1 6.82 18.43 7.82
C MET A 1 7.78 18.04 6.70
N ASN A 2 7.77 16.79 6.25
CA ASN A 2 8.68 16.38 5.17
C ASN A 2 8.17 17.01 3.85
N GLU A 3 8.97 17.85 3.21
CA GLU A 3 8.62 18.56 1.98
C GLU A 3 8.26 17.64 0.81
N LEU A 4 8.62 16.34 0.92
CA LEU A 4 8.33 15.35 -0.10
C LEU A 4 6.87 14.86 -0.06
N ILE A 5 6.16 15.05 1.06
CA ILE A 5 4.80 14.53 1.23
C ILE A 5 3.81 15.50 0.60
N PRO A 6 3.05 15.08 -0.44
CA PRO A 6 2.08 15.96 -1.08
C PRO A 6 0.94 16.37 -0.14
N GLU A 7 0.36 17.52 -0.39
CA GLU A 7 -0.74 18.06 0.41
C GLU A 7 -1.95 17.11 0.45
N GLY A 8 -2.56 17.01 1.62
CA GLY A 8 -3.75 16.20 1.86
C GLY A 8 -3.50 14.72 2.16
N PHE A 9 -2.25 14.28 2.15
CA PHE A 9 -1.89 12.95 2.67
C PHE A 9 -1.88 12.93 4.19
N ARG A 10 -2.32 11.82 4.76
CA ARG A 10 -2.30 11.52 6.20
C ARG A 10 -1.45 10.31 6.46
N GLU A 11 -0.78 10.28 7.58
CA GLU A 11 0.00 9.11 7.99
C GLU A 11 -0.92 7.91 8.24
N LEU A 12 -0.53 6.76 7.69
CA LEU A 12 -1.21 5.50 7.92
C LEU A 12 -0.83 5.01 9.34
N PRO A 13 -1.80 4.75 10.22
CA PRO A 13 -1.48 4.24 11.54
C PRO A 13 -0.93 2.81 11.43
N VAL A 14 0.36 2.68 11.69
CA VAL A 14 1.08 1.41 11.72
C VAL A 14 1.64 1.17 13.13
N GLY A 15 1.85 -0.09 13.48
CA GLY A 15 2.45 -0.47 14.76
C GLY A 15 3.95 -0.76 14.64
N ASP A 16 4.49 -1.44 15.65
CA ASP A 16 5.87 -1.94 15.67
C ASP A 16 5.99 -3.26 14.87
N ASP A 17 5.39 -3.26 13.69
CA ASP A 17 5.38 -4.38 12.77
C ASP A 17 6.27 -4.09 11.54
N PHE A 18 6.28 -5.01 10.58
CA PHE A 18 7.11 -4.87 9.37
C PHE A 18 6.83 -3.57 8.61
N VAL A 19 5.56 -3.17 8.51
CA VAL A 19 5.19 -1.91 7.83
C VAL A 19 5.70 -0.71 8.62
N GLY A 20 5.68 -0.75 9.94
CA GLY A 20 6.26 0.27 10.80
C GLY A 20 7.77 0.44 10.61
N LEU A 21 8.50 -0.65 10.34
CA LEU A 21 9.95 -0.59 10.08
C LEU A 21 10.30 0.13 8.77
N ILE A 22 9.48 -0.02 7.74
CA ILE A 22 9.70 0.64 6.44
C ILE A 22 9.01 2.00 6.33
N GLY A 23 7.94 2.23 7.13
CA GLY A 23 7.12 3.44 7.10
C GLY A 23 7.83 4.69 7.64
N PRO A 24 7.08 5.77 7.87
CA PRO A 24 5.62 5.81 7.75
C PRO A 24 5.11 5.76 6.31
N LEU A 25 4.02 5.06 6.11
CA LEU A 25 3.22 5.14 4.88
C LEU A 25 2.17 6.23 5.03
N TRP A 26 1.82 6.84 3.92
CA TRP A 26 0.85 7.93 3.86
C TRP A 26 -0.28 7.57 2.91
N PHE A 27 -1.48 8.04 3.18
CA PHE A 27 -2.63 7.81 2.32
C PHE A 27 -3.45 9.07 2.09
N LYS A 28 -4.15 9.09 0.95
CA LYS A 28 -5.14 10.10 0.60
C LYS A 28 -6.31 9.45 -0.12
N ALA A 29 -7.51 9.59 0.43
CA ALA A 29 -8.73 9.14 -0.23
C ALA A 29 -9.27 10.24 -1.15
N GLU A 30 -9.56 9.88 -2.40
CA GLU A 30 -10.17 10.77 -3.40
C GLU A 30 -11.33 10.02 -4.08
N GLY A 31 -12.52 10.12 -3.46
CA GLY A 31 -13.69 9.35 -3.90
C GLY A 31 -13.45 7.84 -3.74
N GLU A 32 -13.57 7.11 -4.84
CA GLU A 32 -13.34 5.66 -4.87
C GLU A 32 -11.86 5.25 -4.91
N LYS A 33 -10.97 6.23 -5.08
CA LYS A 33 -9.54 5.99 -5.17
C LYS A 33 -8.87 6.20 -3.81
N LEU A 34 -7.97 5.29 -3.47
CA LEU A 34 -7.06 5.45 -2.33
C LEU A 34 -5.63 5.51 -2.86
N ARG A 35 -4.99 6.64 -2.67
CA ARG A 35 -3.58 6.83 -2.95
C ARG A 35 -2.78 6.47 -1.70
N VAL A 36 -1.73 5.69 -1.87
CA VAL A 36 -0.80 5.32 -0.79
C VAL A 36 0.61 5.65 -1.24
N GLY A 37 1.38 6.26 -0.37
CA GLY A 37 2.73 6.67 -0.72
C GLY A 37 3.71 6.66 0.44
N LEU A 38 4.97 6.83 0.09
CA LEU A 38 6.12 6.75 0.98
C LEU A 38 7.23 7.70 0.50
N PRO A 39 7.78 8.58 1.36
CA PRO A 39 9.01 9.27 1.04
C PRO A 39 10.18 8.28 1.06
N LEU A 40 10.91 8.15 -0.05
CA LEU A 40 12.05 7.24 -0.15
C LEU A 40 13.27 7.79 0.58
N GLU A 41 13.65 7.14 1.66
CA GLU A 41 14.78 7.49 2.51
C GLU A 41 15.98 6.56 2.27
N LYS A 42 17.15 6.92 2.80
CA LYS A 42 18.38 6.13 2.68
C LYS A 42 18.22 4.66 3.09
N ARG A 43 17.47 4.39 4.16
CA ARG A 43 17.20 3.02 4.66
C ARG A 43 16.42 2.14 3.68
N HIS A 44 15.74 2.74 2.71
CA HIS A 44 14.98 2.05 1.68
C HIS A 44 15.83 1.64 0.49
N GLY A 45 17.10 2.04 0.50
CA GLY A 45 18.00 1.88 -0.63
C GLY A 45 18.72 0.54 -0.68
N ASN A 46 19.18 0.22 -1.88
CA ASN A 46 20.16 -0.81 -2.13
C ASN A 46 21.58 -0.20 -2.17
N PRO A 47 22.66 -1.02 -2.26
CA PRO A 47 24.03 -0.49 -2.32
C PRO A 47 24.33 0.43 -3.51
N MET A 48 23.49 0.43 -4.55
CA MET A 48 23.63 1.30 -5.73
C MET A 48 22.92 2.65 -5.58
N GLY A 49 22.27 2.92 -4.44
CA GLY A 49 21.58 4.18 -4.19
C GLY A 49 20.17 4.29 -4.78
N TRP A 50 19.58 3.18 -5.20
CA TRP A 50 18.18 3.08 -5.65
C TRP A 50 17.32 2.43 -4.58
N ALA A 51 16.03 2.67 -4.61
CA ALA A 51 15.11 1.95 -3.75
C ALA A 51 15.22 0.44 -3.99
N HIS A 52 15.27 -0.34 -2.92
CA HIS A 52 15.36 -1.80 -3.00
C HIS A 52 14.10 -2.38 -3.64
N GLY A 53 14.26 -3.34 -4.58
CA GLY A 53 13.14 -3.95 -5.27
C GLY A 53 12.10 -4.58 -4.33
N GLY A 54 12.57 -5.23 -3.26
CA GLY A 54 11.67 -5.79 -2.22
C GLY A 54 10.82 -4.73 -1.51
N LEU A 55 11.34 -3.51 -1.31
CA LEU A 55 10.54 -2.40 -0.80
C LEU A 55 9.43 -2.02 -1.78
N LEU A 56 9.77 -1.89 -3.08
CA LEU A 56 8.77 -1.55 -4.11
C LEU A 56 7.65 -2.59 -4.17
N VAL A 57 7.97 -3.88 -4.07
CA VAL A 57 6.99 -4.97 -4.00
C VAL A 57 6.11 -4.83 -2.76
N THR A 58 6.70 -4.54 -1.60
CA THR A 58 5.96 -4.33 -0.35
C THR A 58 5.00 -3.15 -0.47
N VAL A 59 5.45 -2.02 -1.03
CA VAL A 59 4.57 -0.85 -1.23
C VAL A 59 3.44 -1.17 -2.21
N ALA A 60 3.70 -1.90 -3.30
CA ALA A 60 2.67 -2.33 -4.24
C ALA A 60 1.62 -3.25 -3.58
N ASP A 61 2.06 -4.18 -2.74
CA ASP A 61 1.18 -5.03 -1.94
C ASP A 61 0.29 -4.21 -1.00
N MET A 62 0.88 -3.24 -0.29
CA MET A 62 0.15 -2.34 0.59
C MET A 62 -0.84 -1.45 -0.16
N VAL A 63 -0.46 -0.92 -1.32
CA VAL A 63 -1.34 -0.11 -2.19
C VAL A 63 -2.58 -0.92 -2.60
N MET A 64 -2.38 -2.14 -3.08
CA MET A 64 -3.48 -2.99 -3.54
C MET A 64 -4.33 -3.52 -2.39
N GLY A 65 -3.73 -3.93 -1.28
CA GLY A 65 -4.45 -4.38 -0.10
C GLY A 65 -5.31 -3.28 0.53
N ALA A 66 -4.75 -2.08 0.70
CA ALA A 66 -5.48 -0.92 1.20
C ALA A 66 -6.57 -0.46 0.22
N GLY A 67 -6.28 -0.46 -1.08
CA GLY A 67 -7.25 -0.14 -2.13
C GLY A 67 -8.41 -1.13 -2.18
N SER A 68 -8.15 -2.42 -1.98
CA SER A 68 -9.18 -3.45 -1.84
C SER A 68 -10.08 -3.18 -0.64
N GLY A 69 -9.50 -2.84 0.51
CA GLY A 69 -10.24 -2.46 1.71
C GLY A 69 -11.11 -1.22 1.49
N HIS A 70 -10.57 -0.22 0.82
CA HIS A 70 -11.32 1.00 0.47
C HIS A 70 -12.49 0.71 -0.47
N ALA A 71 -12.25 -0.06 -1.53
CA ALA A 71 -13.28 -0.42 -2.52
C ALA A 71 -14.39 -1.32 -1.97
N THR A 72 -14.08 -2.18 -1.00
CA THR A 72 -15.07 -3.05 -0.34
C THR A 72 -15.81 -2.38 0.81
N GLY A 73 -15.27 -1.28 1.33
CA GLY A 73 -15.75 -0.65 2.57
C GLY A 73 -15.40 -1.46 3.83
N ILE A 74 -14.63 -2.53 3.68
CA ILE A 74 -14.21 -3.39 4.81
C ILE A 74 -12.87 -2.90 5.33
N ARG A 75 -12.89 -2.19 6.45
CA ARG A 75 -11.69 -1.66 7.13
C ARG A 75 -10.93 -2.77 7.89
N TRP A 76 -10.46 -3.75 7.15
CA TRP A 76 -9.68 -4.85 7.67
C TRP A 76 -8.61 -5.24 6.67
N PRO A 77 -7.43 -5.70 7.11
CA PRO A 77 -6.41 -6.17 6.18
C PRO A 77 -6.94 -7.25 5.25
N HIS A 78 -6.75 -7.06 3.96
CA HIS A 78 -7.11 -8.03 2.93
C HIS A 78 -5.86 -8.88 2.64
N PRO A 79 -5.84 -10.16 3.05
CA PRO A 79 -4.67 -11.01 2.83
C PRO A 79 -4.35 -11.18 1.34
N THR A 80 -3.08 -11.10 1.01
CA THR A 80 -2.57 -11.32 -0.34
C THR A 80 -2.63 -12.81 -0.68
N VAL A 81 -3.27 -13.14 -1.79
CA VAL A 81 -3.33 -14.51 -2.33
C VAL A 81 -2.25 -14.71 -3.37
N SER A 82 -2.11 -13.76 -4.27
CA SER A 82 -1.07 -13.76 -5.30
C SER A 82 -0.65 -12.34 -5.63
N LEU A 83 0.59 -12.19 -6.07
CA LEU A 83 1.17 -10.92 -6.45
C LEU A 83 2.16 -11.16 -7.60
N SER A 84 2.01 -10.38 -8.66
CA SER A 84 2.93 -10.34 -9.80
C SER A 84 3.42 -8.92 -10.01
N THR A 85 4.72 -8.76 -10.25
CA THR A 85 5.35 -7.45 -10.37
C THR A 85 6.37 -7.42 -11.51
N GLU A 86 6.40 -6.32 -12.26
CA GLU A 86 7.43 -5.99 -13.22
C GLU A 86 8.12 -4.70 -12.81
N PHE A 87 9.46 -4.75 -12.68
CA PHE A 87 10.29 -3.58 -12.41
C PHE A 87 10.59 -2.86 -13.72
N VAL A 88 10.01 -1.69 -13.90
CA VAL A 88 10.09 -0.93 -15.15
C VAL A 88 11.26 0.04 -15.16
N ARG A 89 11.56 0.64 -13.98
CA ARG A 89 12.60 1.66 -13.82
C ARG A 89 13.09 1.69 -12.38
N GLY A 90 14.31 2.15 -12.15
CA GLY A 90 14.81 2.44 -10.80
C GLY A 90 14.09 3.62 -10.16
N ALA A 91 13.71 3.47 -8.88
CA ALA A 91 13.18 4.56 -8.07
C ALA A 91 14.31 5.23 -7.29
N ARG A 92 14.42 6.56 -7.40
CA ARG A 92 15.50 7.33 -6.73
C ARG A 92 15.14 7.60 -5.27
N LEU A 93 16.13 7.43 -4.40
CA LEU A 93 16.02 7.88 -3.01
C LEU A 93 15.86 9.41 -2.96
N GLY A 94 15.20 9.91 -1.92
CA GLY A 94 14.91 11.34 -1.79
C GLY A 94 13.71 11.81 -2.62
N GLN A 95 12.93 10.91 -3.20
CA GLN A 95 11.71 11.21 -3.96
C GLN A 95 10.49 10.60 -3.29
N TRP A 96 9.32 11.08 -3.69
CA TRP A 96 8.03 10.52 -3.29
C TRP A 96 7.68 9.34 -4.19
N LEU A 97 7.38 8.20 -3.55
CA LEU A 97 6.85 6.99 -4.19
C LEU A 97 5.37 6.87 -3.86
N GLU A 98 4.52 6.66 -4.84
CA GLU A 98 3.10 6.43 -4.60
C GLU A 98 2.46 5.48 -5.60
N GLY A 99 1.33 4.92 -5.21
CA GLY A 99 0.48 4.13 -6.09
C GLY A 99 -0.99 4.28 -5.75
N THR A 100 -1.82 3.88 -6.70
CA THR A 100 -3.27 3.80 -6.54
C THR A 100 -3.74 2.45 -7.08
N ALA A 101 -4.49 1.72 -6.29
CA ALA A 101 -5.05 0.45 -6.74
C ALA A 101 -6.24 0.69 -7.67
N ARG A 102 -6.29 -0.13 -8.71
CA ARG A 102 -7.46 -0.30 -9.56
C ARG A 102 -8.05 -1.68 -9.29
N VAL A 103 -9.26 -1.72 -8.76
CA VAL A 103 -10.00 -2.97 -8.55
C VAL A 103 -10.74 -3.30 -9.84
N ALA A 104 -10.26 -4.32 -10.57
CA ALA A 104 -10.86 -4.76 -11.83
C ALA A 104 -12.16 -5.55 -11.57
N ARG A 105 -12.19 -6.34 -10.52
CA ARG A 105 -13.35 -7.12 -10.11
C ARG A 105 -13.31 -7.42 -8.62
N ARG A 106 -14.47 -7.33 -7.99
CA ARG A 106 -14.75 -7.83 -6.66
C ARG A 106 -15.73 -8.98 -6.73
N THR A 107 -15.43 -10.07 -6.03
CA THR A 107 -16.38 -11.15 -5.73
C THR A 107 -16.66 -11.17 -4.23
N LEU A 108 -17.47 -12.10 -3.76
CA LEU A 108 -17.70 -12.29 -2.32
C LEU A 108 -16.38 -12.56 -1.56
N ASN A 109 -15.45 -13.29 -2.18
CA ASN A 109 -14.24 -13.78 -1.52
C ASN A 109 -12.96 -13.12 -1.98
N PHE A 110 -12.92 -12.47 -3.15
CA PHE A 110 -11.68 -11.97 -3.74
C PHE A 110 -11.83 -10.60 -4.39
N CYS A 111 -10.75 -9.82 -4.31
CA CYS A 111 -10.54 -8.64 -5.12
C CYS A 111 -9.38 -8.91 -6.10
N PHE A 112 -9.62 -8.61 -7.37
CA PHE A 112 -8.63 -8.66 -8.44
C PHE A 112 -8.16 -7.23 -8.72
N CYS A 113 -6.90 -6.95 -8.42
CA CYS A 113 -6.35 -5.59 -8.39
C CYS A 113 -5.13 -5.45 -9.28
N SER A 114 -4.86 -4.21 -9.67
CA SER A 114 -3.59 -3.80 -10.25
C SER A 114 -3.20 -2.42 -9.73
N CYS A 115 -1.91 -2.12 -9.76
CA CYS A 115 -1.42 -0.77 -9.50
C CYS A 115 -0.13 -0.51 -10.29
N ASP A 116 0.10 0.77 -10.55
CA ASP A 116 1.39 1.29 -10.99
C ASP A 116 1.98 2.10 -9.84
N LEU A 117 3.25 1.83 -9.50
CA LEU A 117 3.99 2.71 -8.59
C LEU A 117 4.69 3.80 -9.39
N MET A 118 4.49 5.03 -8.95
CA MET A 118 5.05 6.24 -9.53
C MET A 118 6.13 6.82 -8.61
N CYS A 119 7.25 7.22 -9.20
CA CYS A 119 8.31 7.92 -8.50
C CYS A 119 8.90 9.00 -9.42
N GLY A 120 8.93 10.25 -8.96
CA GLY A 120 9.41 11.35 -9.78
C GLY A 120 8.63 11.58 -11.07
N GLY A 121 7.33 11.26 -11.08
CA GLY A 121 6.44 11.41 -12.24
C GLY A 121 6.52 10.27 -13.26
N GLU A 122 7.27 9.21 -12.97
CA GLU A 122 7.46 8.07 -13.88
C GLU A 122 7.06 6.75 -13.22
N ILE A 123 6.56 5.80 -14.03
CA ILE A 123 6.26 4.44 -13.56
C ILE A 123 7.57 3.71 -13.26
N VAL A 124 7.70 3.19 -12.05
CA VAL A 124 8.86 2.41 -11.61
C VAL A 124 8.57 0.93 -11.43
N LEU A 125 7.30 0.59 -11.15
CA LEU A 125 6.85 -0.78 -11.01
C LEU A 125 5.39 -0.90 -11.44
N VAL A 126 5.07 -1.99 -12.12
CA VAL A 126 3.71 -2.41 -12.47
C VAL A 126 3.38 -3.67 -11.71
N ALA A 127 2.21 -3.73 -11.09
CA ALA A 127 1.81 -4.89 -10.29
C ALA A 127 0.36 -5.28 -10.54
N SER A 128 0.08 -6.57 -10.36
CA SER A 128 -1.27 -7.12 -10.28
C SER A 128 -1.34 -8.15 -9.16
N GLY A 129 -2.50 -8.31 -8.55
CA GLY A 129 -2.66 -9.23 -7.44
C GLY A 129 -4.09 -9.63 -7.17
N VAL A 130 -4.23 -10.68 -6.40
CA VAL A 130 -5.51 -11.17 -5.88
C VAL A 130 -5.47 -11.11 -4.36
N PHE A 131 -6.49 -10.50 -3.77
CA PHE A 131 -6.61 -10.29 -2.34
C PHE A 131 -7.88 -10.97 -1.81
N LYS A 132 -7.76 -11.64 -0.67
CA LYS A 132 -8.89 -12.26 0.02
C LYS A 132 -9.74 -11.18 0.68
N VAL A 133 -11.03 -11.14 0.36
CA VAL A 133 -12.00 -10.33 1.11
C VAL A 133 -12.25 -11.01 2.46
N PRO A 134 -11.96 -10.37 3.60
CA PRO A 134 -12.16 -10.98 4.90
C PRO A 134 -13.64 -11.12 5.24
N ASP A 135 -13.98 -12.21 5.89
CA ASP A 135 -15.28 -12.39 6.54
C ASP A 135 -15.18 -11.85 7.98
N ILE A 136 -15.62 -10.63 8.17
CA ILE A 136 -15.52 -9.91 9.46
C ILE A 136 -16.23 -10.66 10.58
N ASP A 137 -17.32 -11.34 10.28
CA ASP A 137 -18.13 -12.05 11.30
C ASP A 137 -17.39 -13.25 11.89
N ARG A 138 -16.44 -13.80 11.15
CA ARG A 138 -15.58 -14.90 11.61
C ARG A 138 -14.36 -14.45 12.40
N ILE A 139 -14.09 -13.16 12.47
CA ILE A 139 -12.93 -12.63 13.21
C ILE A 139 -13.33 -12.41 14.65
N PRO A 140 -12.58 -12.96 15.64
CA PRO A 140 -12.86 -12.77 17.04
C PRO A 140 -12.95 -11.27 17.42
N GLU A 141 -13.94 -10.89 18.23
CA GLU A 141 -14.20 -9.50 18.61
C GLU A 141 -12.98 -8.82 19.23
N ALA A 142 -12.26 -9.54 20.11
CA ALA A 142 -11.03 -9.02 20.73
C ALA A 142 -9.95 -8.67 19.69
N MET A 143 -9.85 -9.44 18.60
CA MET A 143 -8.92 -9.16 17.51
C MET A 143 -9.41 -7.98 16.67
N ARG A 144 -10.73 -7.91 16.39
CA ARG A 144 -11.33 -6.77 15.70
C ARG A 144 -11.05 -5.46 16.43
N ALA A 145 -11.30 -5.41 17.73
CA ALA A 145 -11.04 -4.23 18.54
C ALA A 145 -9.56 -3.80 18.51
N LYS A 146 -8.63 -4.76 18.60
CA LYS A 146 -7.19 -4.50 18.56
C LYS A 146 -6.73 -3.89 17.22
N VAL A 147 -7.25 -4.38 16.10
CA VAL A 147 -6.84 -3.92 14.77
C VAL A 147 -7.57 -2.65 14.37
N MET A 148 -8.88 -2.58 14.61
CA MET A 148 -9.68 -1.41 14.19
C MET A 148 -9.39 -0.16 15.02
N GLY A 149 -9.04 -0.30 16.29
CA GLY A 149 -8.63 0.83 17.13
C GLY A 149 -7.36 1.56 16.64
N LYS A 150 -6.62 0.97 15.71
CA LYS A 150 -5.49 1.63 15.05
C LYS A 150 -5.91 2.54 13.88
N TRP A 151 -7.17 2.42 13.42
CA TRP A 151 -7.66 3.13 12.23
C TRP A 151 -8.68 4.25 12.57
N GLU A 152 -8.96 4.45 13.85
CA GLU A 152 -9.76 5.56 14.39
C GLU A 152 -8.88 6.76 14.70
#